data_ed3765cbba38efefbf9f93817f539b31
#
_entry.id   ed3765cbba38efefbf9f93817f539b31
#
_cell.length_a   1.000
_cell.length_b   1.000
_cell.length_c   1.000
_cell.angle_alpha   90.00
_cell.angle_beta   90.00
_cell.angle_gamma   90.00
#
_symmetry.space_group_name_H-M   'P 1'
#
loop_
_entity.id
_entity.type
_entity.pdbx_description
1 polymer ?
#
loop_
_entity_poly.entity_id
_entity_poly.type
_entity_poly.pdbx_seq_one_letter_code
_entity_poly.pdbx_strand_id
1 'polypeptide(L)'
;TILNENNVLKGYNTDIFGAFKALEALNISKDENIFILGAGGVARAIIIALKKHKIFNIFITNRNFKKAETLSHLFNCKVISWEKRNNFKSSILINATPIGMNNNDLLMPINIKSLKNFDKVMDVVVSENETRLIKTAKSISMPHVSGIYMTFFQAASQYKIYTGFNAPIVHM
;
A
#
# COMPACT_ATOMS: atom_id res chain seq x y z
N THR A 1 -6.81 3.96 -15.00
CA THR A 1 -7.31 5.12 -15.79
C THR A 1 -7.07 4.88 -17.25
N ILE A 2 -8.09 5.06 -18.09
CA ILE A 2 -7.99 4.95 -19.55
C ILE A 2 -8.43 6.28 -20.15
N LEU A 3 -7.62 6.82 -21.04
CA LEU A 3 -7.90 8.03 -21.79
C LEU A 3 -8.00 7.69 -23.28
N ASN A 4 -9.04 8.20 -23.96
CA ASN A 4 -9.15 8.12 -25.41
C ASN A 4 -8.69 9.45 -26.00
N GLU A 5 -7.57 9.45 -26.71
CA GLU A 5 -7.05 10.59 -27.44
C GLU A 5 -7.03 10.26 -28.93
N ASN A 6 -7.87 10.93 -29.70
CA ASN A 6 -7.95 10.77 -31.15
C ASN A 6 -8.14 9.27 -31.58
N ASN A 7 -9.05 8.56 -30.93
CA ASN A 7 -9.31 7.12 -31.14
C ASN A 7 -8.17 6.18 -30.73
N VAL A 8 -7.15 6.68 -30.01
CA VAL A 8 -6.10 5.85 -29.41
C VAL A 8 -6.35 5.73 -27.91
N LEU A 9 -6.52 4.50 -27.42
CA LEU A 9 -6.68 4.24 -25.99
C LEU A 9 -5.32 4.20 -25.30
N LYS A 10 -5.13 5.09 -24.32
CA LYS A 10 -3.94 5.12 -23.46
C LYS A 10 -4.29 4.70 -22.04
N GLY A 11 -3.56 3.72 -21.51
CA GLY A 11 -3.71 3.24 -20.13
C GLY A 11 -2.70 3.88 -19.18
N TYR A 12 -3.17 4.32 -18.00
CA TYR A 12 -2.33 4.89 -16.95
C TYR A 12 -2.61 4.16 -15.63
N ASN A 13 -1.56 3.87 -14.87
CA ASN A 13 -1.72 3.31 -13.52
C ASN A 13 -1.54 4.42 -12.48
N THR A 14 -2.66 5.04 -12.08
CA THR A 14 -2.68 6.14 -11.11
C THR A 14 -2.49 5.67 -9.66
N ASP A 15 -2.68 4.37 -9.38
CA ASP A 15 -2.39 3.79 -8.06
C ASP A 15 -0.91 3.91 -7.70
N ILE A 16 -0.01 3.85 -8.69
CA ILE A 16 1.44 4.05 -8.46
C ILE A 16 1.71 5.43 -7.90
N PHE A 17 1.03 6.47 -8.42
CA PHE A 17 1.20 7.83 -7.92
C PHE A 17 0.62 7.98 -6.51
N GLY A 18 -0.58 7.42 -6.27
CA GLY A 18 -1.18 7.40 -4.94
C GLY A 18 -0.30 6.70 -3.91
N ALA A 19 0.23 5.53 -4.25
CA ALA A 19 1.16 4.79 -3.39
C ALA A 19 2.45 5.57 -3.14
N PHE A 20 3.01 6.22 -4.18
CA PHE A 20 4.20 7.04 -4.06
C PHE A 20 4.01 8.16 -3.04
N LYS A 21 2.89 8.89 -3.12
CA LYS A 21 2.55 9.96 -2.18
C LYS A 21 2.27 9.46 -0.76
N ALA A 22 1.63 8.32 -0.62
CA ALA A 22 1.40 7.70 0.69
C ALA A 22 2.73 7.30 1.38
N LEU A 23 3.68 6.79 0.62
CA LEU A 23 5.02 6.45 1.12
C LEU A 23 5.83 7.69 1.48
N GLU A 24 5.72 8.79 0.72
CA GLU A 24 6.32 10.09 1.11
C GLU A 24 5.79 10.57 2.45
N ALA A 25 4.47 10.47 2.69
CA ALA A 25 3.86 10.88 3.96
C ALA A 25 4.32 10.05 5.16
N LEU A 26 4.75 8.80 4.95
CA LEU A 26 5.38 7.97 5.98
C LEU A 26 6.84 8.34 6.26
N ASN A 27 7.41 9.28 5.51
CA ASN A 27 8.82 9.66 5.68
C ASN A 27 9.76 8.44 5.60
N ILE A 28 9.61 7.66 4.51
CA ILE A 28 10.39 6.43 4.32
C ILE A 28 11.83 6.74 3.93
N SER A 29 12.78 5.92 4.41
CA SER A 29 14.20 5.99 4.03
C SER A 29 14.59 4.82 3.12
N LYS A 30 15.73 4.97 2.40
CA LYS A 30 16.20 3.97 1.45
C LYS A 30 16.63 2.65 2.09
N ASP A 31 17.04 2.71 3.36
CA ASP A 31 17.58 1.57 4.08
C ASP A 31 16.52 0.77 4.84
N GLU A 32 15.27 1.24 4.80
CA GLU A 32 14.16 0.56 5.47
C GLU A 32 13.77 -0.74 4.79
N ASN A 33 13.46 -1.74 5.61
CA ASN A 33 12.87 -2.99 5.18
C ASN A 33 11.35 -2.85 5.12
N ILE A 34 10.76 -3.31 4.02
CA ILE A 34 9.32 -3.19 3.78
C ILE A 34 8.69 -4.57 3.75
N PHE A 35 7.64 -4.78 4.55
CA PHE A 35 6.87 -6.01 4.54
C PHE A 35 5.46 -5.78 4.02
N ILE A 36 5.13 -6.36 2.87
CA ILE A 36 3.84 -6.21 2.20
C ILE A 36 3.01 -7.46 2.39
N LEU A 37 1.84 -7.31 2.97
CA LEU A 37 0.81 -8.33 3.05
C LEU A 37 -0.11 -8.21 1.83
N GLY A 38 -0.15 -9.23 1.00
CA GLY A 38 -0.92 -9.24 -0.25
C GLY A 38 -0.04 -9.28 -1.51
N ALA A 39 -0.58 -9.83 -2.60
CA ALA A 39 0.08 -9.94 -3.90
C ALA A 39 -0.90 -9.63 -5.05
N GLY A 40 -1.79 -8.67 -4.84
CA GLY A 40 -2.75 -8.18 -5.82
C GLY A 40 -2.23 -6.98 -6.63
N GLY A 41 -3.15 -6.33 -7.37
CA GLY A 41 -2.86 -5.15 -8.18
C GLY A 41 -2.27 -4.00 -7.37
N VAL A 42 -2.84 -3.72 -6.19
CA VAL A 42 -2.36 -2.65 -5.29
C VAL A 42 -0.95 -2.95 -4.77
N ALA A 43 -0.66 -4.20 -4.37
CA ALA A 43 0.70 -4.58 -3.95
C ALA A 43 1.71 -4.34 -5.07
N ARG A 44 1.35 -4.62 -6.33
CA ARG A 44 2.18 -4.32 -7.50
C ARG A 44 2.46 -2.82 -7.65
N ALA A 45 1.44 -1.98 -7.52
CA ALA A 45 1.58 -0.53 -7.59
C ALA A 45 2.51 0.01 -6.49
N ILE A 46 2.36 -0.50 -5.26
CA ILE A 46 3.20 -0.16 -4.11
C ILE A 46 4.66 -0.56 -4.35
N ILE A 47 4.93 -1.76 -4.85
CA ILE A 47 6.30 -2.21 -5.16
C ILE A 47 6.95 -1.28 -6.19
N ILE A 48 6.21 -0.89 -7.24
CA ILE A 48 6.72 0.05 -8.25
C ILE A 48 7.01 1.42 -7.61
N ALA A 49 6.13 1.91 -6.74
CA ALA A 49 6.32 3.17 -6.02
C ALA A 49 7.56 3.11 -5.10
N LEU A 50 7.75 2.02 -4.35
CA LEU A 50 8.92 1.79 -3.51
C LEU A 50 10.23 1.82 -4.34
N LYS A 51 10.23 1.17 -5.49
CA LYS A 51 11.40 1.18 -6.39
C LYS A 51 11.69 2.58 -6.94
N LYS A 52 10.67 3.42 -7.19
CA LYS A 52 10.86 4.84 -7.54
C LYS A 52 11.49 5.62 -6.39
N HIS A 53 11.22 5.27 -5.14
CA HIS A 53 11.90 5.80 -3.94
C HIS A 53 13.30 5.19 -3.72
N LYS A 54 13.76 4.29 -4.61
CA LYS A 54 15.04 3.56 -4.51
C LYS A 54 15.09 2.62 -3.28
N ILE A 55 13.95 2.05 -2.90
CA ILE A 55 13.83 1.05 -1.84
C ILE A 55 13.72 -0.32 -2.49
N PHE A 56 14.62 -1.24 -2.12
CA PHE A 56 14.75 -2.56 -2.74
C PHE A 56 14.63 -3.71 -1.74
N ASN A 57 14.73 -3.45 -0.43
CA ASN A 57 14.53 -4.45 0.61
C ASN A 57 13.05 -4.72 0.86
N ILE A 58 12.41 -5.39 -0.09
CA ILE A 58 10.98 -5.65 -0.10
C ILE A 58 10.71 -7.13 0.14
N PHE A 59 9.91 -7.40 1.17
CA PHE A 59 9.42 -8.72 1.53
C PHE A 59 7.92 -8.76 1.28
N ILE A 60 7.43 -9.84 0.68
CA ILE A 60 6.01 -9.99 0.38
C ILE A 60 5.48 -11.32 0.93
N THR A 61 4.23 -11.33 1.33
CA THR A 61 3.51 -12.53 1.71
C THR A 61 2.08 -12.49 1.20
N ASN A 62 1.51 -13.67 0.93
CA ASN A 62 0.11 -13.80 0.54
C ASN A 62 -0.41 -15.19 0.94
N ARG A 63 -1.71 -15.31 1.27
CA ARG A 63 -2.33 -16.62 1.57
C ARG A 63 -2.12 -17.64 0.44
N ASN A 64 -2.27 -17.20 -0.81
CA ASN A 64 -1.87 -17.98 -1.96
C ASN A 64 -0.39 -17.71 -2.24
N PHE A 65 0.48 -18.62 -1.78
CA PHE A 65 1.93 -18.49 -1.89
C PHE A 65 2.40 -18.29 -3.33
N LYS A 66 1.80 -19.01 -4.29
CA LYS A 66 2.15 -18.92 -5.72
C LYS A 66 1.98 -17.50 -6.29
N LYS A 67 0.95 -16.75 -5.82
CA LYS A 67 0.77 -15.33 -6.22
C LYS A 67 1.90 -14.45 -5.69
N ALA A 68 2.34 -14.67 -4.45
CA ALA A 68 3.47 -13.93 -3.89
C ALA A 68 4.77 -14.27 -4.62
N GLU A 69 5.00 -15.55 -4.91
CA GLU A 69 6.16 -16.04 -5.67
C GLU A 69 6.22 -15.42 -7.08
N THR A 70 5.12 -15.45 -7.82
CA THR A 70 5.02 -14.81 -9.15
C THR A 70 5.38 -13.32 -9.09
N LEU A 71 4.83 -12.60 -8.09
CA LEU A 71 5.10 -11.19 -7.92
C LEU A 71 6.56 -10.93 -7.52
N SER A 72 7.14 -11.79 -6.69
CA SER A 72 8.52 -11.69 -6.25
C SER A 72 9.51 -11.84 -7.41
N HIS A 73 9.29 -12.81 -8.28
CA HIS A 73 10.10 -12.99 -9.47
C HIS A 73 10.02 -11.78 -10.41
N LEU A 74 8.80 -11.25 -10.62
CA LEU A 74 8.60 -10.10 -11.50
C LEU A 74 9.32 -8.83 -11.01
N PHE A 75 9.38 -8.65 -9.70
CA PHE A 75 9.91 -7.44 -9.08
C PHE A 75 11.16 -7.64 -8.24
N ASN A 76 11.78 -8.80 -8.27
CA ASN A 76 12.95 -9.14 -7.44
C ASN A 76 12.74 -8.75 -5.96
N CYS A 77 11.67 -9.32 -5.37
CA CYS A 77 11.35 -9.19 -3.94
C CYS A 77 11.62 -10.53 -3.24
N LYS A 78 11.61 -10.55 -1.91
CA LYS A 78 11.75 -11.77 -1.11
C LYS A 78 10.38 -12.25 -0.64
N VAL A 79 10.10 -13.55 -0.74
CA VAL A 79 8.82 -14.13 -0.28
C VAL A 79 8.96 -14.67 1.13
N ILE A 80 7.97 -14.37 1.97
CA ILE A 80 7.80 -14.92 3.32
C ILE A 80 6.50 -15.74 3.31
N SER A 81 6.49 -16.93 3.91
CA SER A 81 5.26 -17.71 4.03
C SER A 81 4.24 -16.99 4.90
N TRP A 82 2.95 -17.15 4.57
CA TRP A 82 1.85 -16.45 5.25
C TRP A 82 1.80 -16.73 6.75
N GLU A 83 2.15 -17.94 7.16
CA GLU A 83 2.16 -18.39 8.55
C GLU A 83 3.20 -17.64 9.39
N LYS A 84 4.30 -17.21 8.78
CA LYS A 84 5.37 -16.47 9.46
C LYS A 84 5.10 -14.98 9.61
N ARG A 85 4.01 -14.43 9.01
CA ARG A 85 3.74 -12.98 9.01
C ARG A 85 3.69 -12.34 10.38
N ASN A 86 3.25 -13.09 11.40
CA ASN A 86 3.14 -12.57 12.77
C ASN A 86 4.49 -12.49 13.50
N ASN A 87 5.49 -13.22 13.04
CA ASN A 87 6.82 -13.28 13.66
C ASN A 87 7.87 -12.51 12.84
N PHE A 88 7.48 -11.99 11.67
CA PHE A 88 8.38 -11.23 10.83
C PHE A 88 8.61 -9.83 11.41
N LYS A 89 9.86 -9.32 11.28
CA LYS A 89 10.24 -7.98 11.71
C LYS A 89 10.70 -7.17 10.51
N SER A 90 10.24 -5.93 10.45
CA SER A 90 10.56 -5.01 9.35
C SER A 90 10.34 -3.58 9.83
N SER A 91 10.94 -2.59 9.17
CA SER A 91 10.69 -1.18 9.50
C SER A 91 9.24 -0.79 9.19
N ILE A 92 8.71 -1.23 8.06
CA ILE A 92 7.37 -0.84 7.62
C ILE A 92 6.52 -2.06 7.31
N LEU A 93 5.30 -2.07 7.85
CA LEU A 93 4.22 -2.99 7.47
C LEU A 93 3.27 -2.30 6.50
N ILE A 94 2.99 -2.94 5.37
CA ILE A 94 1.97 -2.47 4.41
C ILE A 94 0.89 -3.54 4.26
N ASN A 95 -0.33 -3.22 4.63
CA ASN A 95 -1.49 -4.06 4.33
C ASN A 95 -2.03 -3.73 2.94
N ALA A 96 -1.78 -4.61 1.99
CA ALA A 96 -2.35 -4.59 0.63
C ALA A 96 -3.33 -5.75 0.40
N THR A 97 -3.93 -6.26 1.48
CA THR A 97 -5.03 -7.24 1.45
C THR A 97 -6.37 -6.54 1.68
N PRO A 98 -7.51 -7.20 1.37
CA PRO A 98 -8.83 -6.67 1.71
C PRO A 98 -9.20 -6.87 3.20
N ILE A 99 -8.31 -7.35 4.07
CA ILE A 99 -8.60 -7.54 5.49
C ILE A 99 -8.77 -6.17 6.14
N GLY A 100 -9.90 -5.96 6.80
CA GLY A 100 -10.33 -4.68 7.35
C GLY A 100 -11.32 -3.90 6.48
N MET A 101 -11.68 -4.41 5.29
CA MET A 101 -12.72 -3.84 4.41
C MET A 101 -14.12 -4.32 4.82
N ASN A 102 -15.16 -3.53 4.51
CA ASN A 102 -16.58 -3.91 4.66
C ASN A 102 -17.01 -4.24 6.10
N ASN A 103 -16.94 -3.27 6.99
CA ASN A 103 -17.42 -3.37 8.39
C ASN A 103 -16.86 -4.57 9.19
N ASN A 104 -15.86 -5.25 8.67
CA ASN A 104 -15.11 -6.25 9.40
C ASN A 104 -14.01 -5.57 10.24
N ASP A 105 -14.39 -4.49 10.94
CA ASP A 105 -13.52 -3.62 11.75
C ASP A 105 -12.74 -4.37 12.84
N LEU A 106 -13.13 -5.61 13.10
CA LEU A 106 -12.47 -6.47 14.10
C LEU A 106 -11.27 -7.24 13.53
N LEU A 107 -11.14 -7.34 12.20
CA LEU A 107 -10.08 -8.11 11.58
C LEU A 107 -8.81 -7.28 11.40
N MET A 108 -7.69 -7.88 11.75
CA MET A 108 -6.35 -7.37 11.45
C MET A 108 -5.60 -8.36 10.57
N PRO A 109 -4.75 -7.88 9.64
CA PRO A 109 -3.97 -8.75 8.76
C PRO A 109 -2.85 -9.49 9.51
N ILE A 110 -2.47 -9.01 10.70
CA ILE A 110 -1.53 -9.62 11.64
C ILE A 110 -2.12 -9.62 13.05
N ASN A 111 -1.54 -10.41 13.96
CA ASN A 111 -1.91 -10.34 15.37
C ASN A 111 -1.54 -8.97 15.96
N ILE A 112 -2.39 -8.44 16.85
CA ILE A 112 -2.17 -7.13 17.48
C ILE A 112 -0.80 -7.04 18.19
N LYS A 113 -0.39 -8.12 18.87
CA LYS A 113 0.90 -8.21 19.56
C LYS A 113 2.09 -8.16 18.60
N SER A 114 1.89 -8.50 17.33
CA SER A 114 2.95 -8.50 16.31
C SER A 114 3.21 -7.11 15.73
N LEU A 115 2.34 -6.13 15.99
CA LEU A 115 2.51 -4.77 15.48
C LEU A 115 3.80 -4.13 16.01
N LYS A 116 4.23 -4.48 17.22
CA LYS A 116 5.53 -4.04 17.80
C LYS A 116 6.78 -4.47 17.01
N ASN A 117 6.63 -5.35 16.03
CA ASN A 117 7.72 -5.77 15.15
C ASN A 117 7.97 -4.79 14.00
N PHE A 118 7.23 -3.67 13.96
CA PHE A 118 7.27 -2.66 12.91
C PHE A 118 7.35 -1.26 13.52
N ASP A 119 7.99 -0.34 12.80
CA ASP A 119 8.13 1.06 13.22
C ASP A 119 7.04 1.94 12.62
N LYS A 120 6.54 1.59 11.44
CA LYS A 120 5.53 2.34 10.67
C LYS A 120 4.53 1.40 10.01
N VAL A 121 3.33 1.91 9.74
CA VAL A 121 2.25 1.15 9.09
C VAL A 121 1.61 1.94 7.95
N MET A 122 1.33 1.25 6.85
CA MET A 122 0.44 1.70 5.79
C MET A 122 -0.68 0.68 5.61
N ASP A 123 -1.93 1.15 5.56
CA ASP A 123 -3.09 0.32 5.23
C ASP A 123 -3.77 0.88 3.98
N VAL A 124 -3.89 0.08 2.91
CA VAL A 124 -4.54 0.52 1.66
C VAL A 124 -6.05 0.41 1.69
N VAL A 125 -6.61 -0.20 2.74
CA VAL A 125 -8.05 -0.36 2.86
C VAL A 125 -8.71 0.99 3.05
N VAL A 126 -9.74 1.25 2.23
CA VAL A 126 -10.66 2.39 2.38
C VAL A 126 -11.94 1.86 3.00
N SER A 127 -12.35 2.46 4.11
CA SER A 127 -13.55 2.11 4.87
C SER A 127 -14.14 3.40 5.44
N GLU A 128 -15.46 3.41 5.71
CA GLU A 128 -16.15 4.54 6.37
C GLU A 128 -15.54 4.83 7.75
N ASN A 129 -15.18 3.76 8.46
CA ASN A 129 -14.44 3.84 9.71
C ASN A 129 -12.98 3.45 9.47
N GLU A 130 -12.07 4.03 10.25
CA GLU A 130 -10.68 3.58 10.22
C GLU A 130 -10.59 2.09 10.55
N THR A 131 -9.75 1.38 9.79
CA THR A 131 -9.48 -0.04 10.05
C THR A 131 -8.90 -0.27 11.44
N ARG A 132 -9.08 -1.45 11.99
CA ARG A 132 -8.49 -1.82 13.28
C ARG A 132 -6.97 -1.68 13.27
N LEU A 133 -6.32 -1.93 12.14
CA LEU A 133 -4.87 -1.76 11.99
C LEU A 133 -4.47 -0.29 12.23
N ILE A 134 -5.15 0.66 11.60
CA ILE A 134 -4.88 2.10 11.77
C ILE A 134 -5.25 2.57 13.19
N LYS A 135 -6.42 2.17 13.72
CA LYS A 135 -6.83 2.48 15.10
C LYS A 135 -5.78 2.00 16.12
N THR A 136 -5.25 0.78 15.92
CA THR A 136 -4.22 0.24 16.81
C THR A 136 -2.89 1.00 16.67
N ALA A 137 -2.46 1.31 15.45
CA ALA A 137 -1.26 2.11 15.24
C ALA A 137 -1.35 3.48 15.94
N LYS A 138 -2.52 4.16 15.81
CA LYS A 138 -2.80 5.43 16.52
C LYS A 138 -2.71 5.28 18.04
N SER A 139 -3.29 4.24 18.60
CA SER A 139 -3.34 4.04 20.06
C SER A 139 -1.95 3.87 20.70
N ILE A 140 -0.94 3.48 19.91
CA ILE A 140 0.45 3.34 20.35
C ILE A 140 1.37 4.42 19.75
N SER A 141 0.80 5.50 19.21
CA SER A 141 1.53 6.62 18.58
C SER A 141 2.49 6.18 17.45
N MET A 142 2.18 5.08 16.76
CA MET A 142 2.96 4.58 15.63
C MET A 142 2.69 5.40 14.37
N PRO A 143 3.71 5.89 13.64
CA PRO A 143 3.54 6.53 12.36
C PRO A 143 2.75 5.67 11.37
N HIS A 144 1.73 6.24 10.76
CA HIS A 144 0.83 5.49 9.89
C HIS A 144 0.25 6.34 8.77
N VAL A 145 -0.15 5.66 7.69
CA VAL A 145 -0.93 6.23 6.57
C VAL A 145 -2.08 5.31 6.23
N SER A 146 -3.28 5.87 6.11
CA SER A 146 -4.50 5.13 5.74
C SER A 146 -4.70 5.09 4.21
N GLY A 147 -5.55 4.17 3.76
CA GLY A 147 -5.90 3.99 2.34
C GLY A 147 -6.57 5.22 1.72
N ILE A 148 -7.25 6.03 2.53
CA ILE A 148 -7.86 7.29 2.07
C ILE A 148 -6.79 8.19 1.44
N TYR A 149 -5.61 8.29 2.05
CA TYR A 149 -4.52 9.12 1.54
C TYR A 149 -4.04 8.66 0.16
N MET A 150 -3.82 7.35 0.00
CA MET A 150 -3.43 6.76 -1.28
C MET A 150 -4.51 7.01 -2.36
N THR A 151 -5.78 6.77 -2.02
CA THR A 151 -6.93 6.94 -2.93
C THR A 151 -7.10 8.40 -3.34
N PHE A 152 -6.92 9.33 -2.41
CA PHE A 152 -6.98 10.76 -2.68
C PHE A 152 -5.96 11.17 -3.77
N PHE A 153 -4.70 10.81 -3.64
CA PHE A 153 -3.69 11.17 -4.63
C PHE A 153 -3.82 10.39 -5.94
N GLN A 154 -4.31 9.15 -5.89
CA GLN A 154 -4.70 8.41 -7.08
C GLN A 154 -5.77 9.16 -7.87
N ALA A 155 -6.83 9.64 -7.19
CA ALA A 155 -7.91 10.40 -7.81
C ALA A 155 -7.43 11.76 -8.35
N ALA A 156 -6.56 12.46 -7.62
CA ALA A 156 -5.95 13.71 -8.09
C ALA A 156 -5.13 13.51 -9.37
N SER A 157 -4.38 12.39 -9.45
CA SER A 157 -3.65 12.03 -10.68
C SER A 157 -4.59 11.72 -11.83
N GLN A 158 -5.69 11.02 -11.57
CA GLN A 158 -6.72 10.70 -12.56
C GLN A 158 -7.41 11.96 -13.08
N TYR A 159 -7.78 12.88 -12.20
CA TYR A 159 -8.33 14.18 -12.57
C TYR A 159 -7.42 14.94 -13.55
N LYS A 160 -6.12 14.99 -13.22
CA LYS A 160 -5.14 15.65 -14.10
C LYS A 160 -5.05 15.01 -15.48
N ILE A 161 -5.12 13.68 -15.57
CA ILE A 161 -5.07 12.95 -16.85
C ILE A 161 -6.30 13.30 -17.70
N TYR A 162 -7.49 13.39 -17.10
CA TYR A 162 -8.72 13.65 -17.84
C TYR A 162 -8.90 15.11 -18.23
N THR A 163 -8.46 16.05 -17.39
CA THR A 163 -8.76 17.49 -17.57
C THR A 163 -7.57 18.32 -18.05
N GLY A 164 -6.34 17.81 -17.90
CA GLY A 164 -5.11 18.58 -18.10
C GLY A 164 -4.76 19.51 -16.94
N PHE A 165 -5.67 19.73 -15.97
CA PHE A 165 -5.47 20.64 -14.84
C PHE A 165 -5.08 19.88 -13.57
N ASN A 166 -4.37 20.57 -12.66
CA ASN A 166 -4.13 20.01 -11.34
C ASN A 166 -5.45 19.94 -10.56
N ALA A 167 -5.63 18.85 -9.81
CA ALA A 167 -6.81 18.69 -8.95
C ALA A 167 -6.84 19.78 -7.87
N PRO A 168 -8.03 20.31 -7.51
CA PRO A 168 -8.19 21.30 -6.46
C PRO A 168 -8.07 20.66 -5.08
N ILE A 169 -6.87 20.30 -4.70
CA ILE A 169 -6.55 19.49 -3.50
C ILE A 169 -7.16 20.05 -2.21
N VAL A 170 -7.32 21.37 -2.11
CA VAL A 170 -7.92 22.04 -0.94
C VAL A 170 -9.44 21.74 -0.82
N HIS A 171 -10.08 21.32 -1.92
CA HIS A 171 -11.52 21.04 -1.97
C HIS A 171 -11.87 19.57 -2.15
N MET A 172 -10.89 18.69 -2.20
CA MET A 172 -11.06 17.24 -2.29
C MET A 172 -10.97 16.61 -0.90
#